data_bb7ee11a0db46b65a1e18fe8bbab83c6
#
_entry.id   bb7ee11a0db46b65a1e18fe8bbab83c6
#
_cell.length_a   1.000
_cell.length_b   1.000
_cell.length_c   1.000
_cell.angle_alpha   90.00
_cell.angle_beta   90.00
_cell.angle_gamma   90.00
#
_symmetry.space_group_name_H-M   'P 1'
#
loop_
_entity.id
_entity.type
_entity.pdbx_description
1 polymer ?
#
loop_
_entity_poly.entity_id
_entity_poly.type
_entity_poly.pdbx_seq_one_letter_code
_entity_poly.pdbx_strand_id
1 'polypeptide(L)'
;MRKVLFLISCLSFLASSFAQRSDTLSCGYDHSLQPAQIVAPSLLIASGSIIVGSDYLHSKINVPIEQWSQRDGHDRFEIENFIQYVPLATVPVLKLCGLESRHSWRDLASLAGGATILSFGFSQGFKYLTKEERPYGGVFNSFPSGHTMTAFWGAEILRREYGEEYPGIAVAGYAVAAGVGCLRVYNNRHWAADILAGAGFGILSASLMYWLAPYLRF
;
A
#
# COMPACT_ATOMS: atom_id res chain seq x y z
N MET A 1 -3.08 -24.31 -0.28
CA MET A 1 -4.53 -24.09 -0.41
C MET A 1 -5.20 -23.64 0.90
N ARG A 2 -5.06 -24.31 2.05
CA ARG A 2 -5.71 -23.88 3.31
C ARG A 2 -5.36 -22.45 3.77
N LYS A 3 -4.11 -22.01 3.61
CA LYS A 3 -3.63 -20.66 4.00
C LYS A 3 -4.23 -19.55 3.12
N VAL A 4 -4.43 -19.81 1.83
CA VAL A 4 -5.03 -18.86 0.87
C VAL A 4 -6.53 -18.69 1.12
N LEU A 5 -7.24 -19.78 1.43
CA LEU A 5 -8.66 -19.75 1.80
C LEU A 5 -8.91 -18.94 3.08
N PHE A 6 -8.04 -19.05 4.06
CA PHE A 6 -8.12 -18.25 5.30
C PHE A 6 -7.90 -16.75 5.03
N LEU A 7 -6.95 -16.40 4.15
CA LEU A 7 -6.67 -15.02 3.74
C LEU A 7 -7.85 -14.40 2.98
N ILE A 8 -8.46 -15.15 2.05
CA ILE A 8 -9.65 -14.70 1.30
C ILE A 8 -10.85 -14.55 2.23
N SER A 9 -11.03 -15.45 3.20
CA SER A 9 -12.11 -15.37 4.18
C SER A 9 -11.98 -14.16 5.12
N CYS A 10 -10.78 -13.82 5.57
CA CYS A 10 -10.53 -12.62 6.38
C CYS A 10 -10.80 -11.32 5.59
N LEU A 11 -10.42 -11.28 4.31
CA LEU A 11 -10.66 -10.13 3.43
C LEU A 11 -12.14 -9.95 3.09
N SER A 12 -12.87 -11.03 2.83
CA SER A 12 -14.32 -10.97 2.56
C SER A 12 -15.13 -10.59 3.80
N PHE A 13 -14.69 -11.01 5.00
CA PHE A 13 -15.31 -10.62 6.27
C PHE A 13 -15.11 -9.12 6.56
N LEU A 14 -13.91 -8.59 6.30
CA LEU A 14 -13.65 -7.15 6.39
C LEU A 14 -14.50 -6.36 5.38
N ALA A 15 -14.56 -6.80 4.13
CA ALA A 15 -15.36 -6.12 3.09
C ALA A 15 -16.85 -6.09 3.40
N SER A 16 -17.43 -7.19 3.91
CA SER A 16 -18.85 -7.28 4.24
C SER A 16 -19.24 -6.48 5.49
N SER A 17 -18.36 -6.36 6.46
CA SER A 17 -18.60 -5.56 7.68
C SER A 17 -18.62 -4.06 7.40
N PHE A 18 -17.98 -3.60 6.34
CA PHE A 18 -17.91 -2.18 5.95
C PHE A 18 -19.08 -1.71 5.08
N ALA A 19 -19.79 -2.62 4.39
CA ALA A 19 -20.87 -2.27 3.48
C ALA A 19 -22.18 -1.82 4.17
N GLN A 20 -22.29 -1.96 5.49
CA GLN A 20 -23.58 -1.86 6.18
C GLN A 20 -23.79 -0.64 7.09
N ARG A 21 -22.90 0.38 7.04
CA ARG A 21 -23.08 1.55 7.92
C ARG A 21 -22.75 2.87 7.24
N SER A 22 -23.68 3.34 6.43
CA SER A 22 -23.62 4.67 5.82
C SER A 22 -24.84 5.50 6.20
N ASP A 23 -25.07 5.79 7.48
CA ASP A 23 -25.97 6.87 7.85
C ASP A 23 -25.58 7.46 9.21
N THR A 24 -25.53 8.79 9.21
CA THR A 24 -25.40 9.72 10.31
C THR A 24 -24.00 9.96 10.87
N LEU A 25 -23.38 11.03 10.37
CA LEU A 25 -22.84 12.14 11.19
C LEU A 25 -22.24 13.19 10.24
N SER A 26 -23.00 14.24 9.97
CA SER A 26 -22.59 15.39 9.15
C SER A 26 -21.73 16.35 9.98
N CYS A 27 -20.43 16.35 9.71
CA CYS A 27 -19.61 17.54 9.90
C CYS A 27 -18.68 17.62 8.67
N GLY A 28 -19.04 18.41 7.72
CA GLY A 28 -18.27 18.99 6.61
C GLY A 28 -17.40 18.11 5.70
N TYR A 29 -17.02 16.91 6.10
CA TYR A 29 -16.19 16.00 5.32
C TYR A 29 -16.87 14.64 5.16
N ASP A 30 -16.96 14.17 3.91
CA ASP A 30 -17.43 12.82 3.64
C ASP A 30 -16.34 11.80 4.05
N HIS A 31 -16.52 11.19 5.20
CA HIS A 31 -15.69 10.12 5.72
C HIS A 31 -16.12 8.74 5.19
N SER A 32 -17.12 8.67 4.31
CA SER A 32 -17.57 7.42 3.73
C SER A 32 -16.44 6.81 2.89
N LEU A 33 -16.23 5.50 3.06
CA LEU A 33 -15.33 4.75 2.19
C LEU A 33 -16.03 4.56 0.84
N GLN A 34 -15.55 5.25 -0.17
CA GLN A 34 -15.99 4.99 -1.54
C GLN A 34 -15.68 3.52 -1.90
N PRO A 35 -16.58 2.79 -2.57
CA PRO A 35 -16.35 1.39 -2.93
C PRO A 35 -15.00 1.15 -3.62
N ALA A 36 -14.56 2.06 -4.49
CA ALA A 36 -13.27 1.96 -5.16
C ALA A 36 -12.08 1.96 -4.18
N GLN A 37 -12.18 2.62 -3.02
CA GLN A 37 -11.12 2.71 -2.00
C GLN A 37 -10.94 1.41 -1.20
N ILE A 38 -11.88 0.49 -1.32
CA ILE A 38 -11.82 -0.85 -0.73
C ILE A 38 -11.61 -1.90 -1.82
N VAL A 39 -12.38 -1.85 -2.89
CA VAL A 39 -12.37 -2.88 -3.94
C VAL A 39 -11.02 -2.92 -4.65
N ALA A 40 -10.48 -1.77 -5.08
CA ALA A 40 -9.21 -1.75 -5.81
C ALA A 40 -8.03 -2.28 -4.98
N PRO A 41 -7.77 -1.80 -3.73
CA PRO A 41 -6.71 -2.37 -2.91
C PRO A 41 -6.95 -3.84 -2.54
N SER A 42 -8.19 -4.26 -2.31
CA SER A 42 -8.51 -5.66 -2.04
C SER A 42 -8.20 -6.58 -3.23
N LEU A 43 -8.46 -6.13 -4.45
CA LEU A 43 -8.08 -6.86 -5.67
C LEU A 43 -6.57 -6.97 -5.82
N LEU A 44 -5.82 -5.91 -5.52
CA LEU A 44 -4.35 -5.95 -5.54
C LEU A 44 -3.80 -6.94 -4.50
N ILE A 45 -4.32 -6.92 -3.28
CA ILE A 45 -3.93 -7.86 -2.21
C ILE A 45 -4.26 -9.30 -2.63
N ALA A 46 -5.49 -9.52 -3.12
CA ALA A 46 -5.94 -10.84 -3.55
C ALA A 46 -5.07 -11.37 -4.69
N SER A 47 -4.78 -10.55 -5.71
CA SER A 47 -3.94 -10.95 -6.84
C SER A 47 -2.54 -11.35 -6.40
N GLY A 48 -1.87 -10.53 -5.57
CA GLY A 48 -0.56 -10.86 -5.02
C GLY A 48 -0.59 -12.13 -4.17
N SER A 49 -1.61 -12.28 -3.31
CA SER A 49 -1.76 -13.45 -2.45
C SER A 49 -2.02 -14.75 -3.22
N ILE A 50 -2.80 -14.69 -4.29
CA ILE A 50 -3.08 -15.84 -5.17
C ILE A 50 -1.81 -16.28 -5.89
N ILE A 51 -1.01 -15.33 -6.39
CA ILE A 51 0.25 -15.64 -7.09
C ILE A 51 1.23 -16.32 -6.13
N VAL A 52 1.40 -15.79 -4.91
CA VAL A 52 2.28 -16.38 -3.88
C VAL A 52 1.76 -17.74 -3.40
N GLY A 53 0.46 -17.91 -3.31
CA GLY A 53 -0.16 -19.17 -2.85
C GLY A 53 -0.22 -20.29 -3.89
N SER A 54 0.22 -20.03 -5.13
CA SER A 54 0.17 -20.99 -6.25
C SER A 54 1.54 -21.15 -6.91
N ASP A 55 2.17 -22.31 -6.74
CA ASP A 55 3.46 -22.63 -7.38
C ASP A 55 3.41 -22.44 -8.91
N TYR A 56 2.27 -22.78 -9.52
CA TYR A 56 2.07 -22.59 -10.95
C TYR A 56 2.11 -21.11 -11.33
N LEU A 57 1.36 -20.23 -10.66
CA LEU A 57 1.33 -18.80 -10.97
C LEU A 57 2.65 -18.13 -10.60
N HIS A 58 3.27 -18.53 -9.48
CA HIS A 58 4.59 -18.05 -9.10
C HIS A 58 5.62 -18.32 -10.20
N SER A 59 5.67 -19.56 -10.72
CA SER A 59 6.58 -19.94 -11.81
C SER A 59 6.27 -19.26 -13.15
N LYS A 60 5.03 -18.88 -13.39
CA LYS A 60 4.61 -18.24 -14.66
C LYS A 60 4.69 -16.72 -14.65
N ILE A 61 4.66 -16.09 -13.48
CA ILE A 61 4.60 -14.62 -13.32
C ILE A 61 5.86 -14.09 -12.63
N ASN A 62 6.14 -14.55 -11.41
CA ASN A 62 7.25 -14.00 -10.63
C ASN A 62 8.62 -14.37 -11.23
N VAL A 63 8.83 -15.64 -11.56
CA VAL A 63 10.13 -16.12 -12.06
C VAL A 63 10.53 -15.48 -13.40
N PRO A 64 9.68 -15.38 -14.41
CA PRO A 64 10.05 -14.71 -15.66
C PRO A 64 10.35 -13.22 -15.48
N ILE A 65 9.63 -12.52 -14.60
CA ILE A 65 9.87 -11.10 -14.33
C ILE A 65 11.22 -10.92 -13.63
N GLU A 66 11.54 -11.78 -12.66
CA GLU A 66 12.82 -11.78 -11.98
C GLU A 66 13.96 -12.06 -12.94
N GLN A 67 13.86 -13.11 -13.75
CA GLN A 67 14.87 -13.45 -14.76
C GLN A 67 15.08 -12.32 -15.76
N TRP A 68 14.00 -11.64 -16.19
CA TRP A 68 14.11 -10.48 -17.06
C TRP A 68 14.85 -9.33 -16.34
N SER A 69 14.53 -9.06 -15.10
CA SER A 69 15.14 -7.96 -14.32
C SER A 69 16.63 -8.19 -14.03
N GLN A 70 17.10 -9.46 -14.03
CA GLN A 70 18.51 -9.81 -13.76
C GLN A 70 19.35 -10.06 -15.01
N ARG A 71 18.76 -9.94 -16.22
CA ARG A 71 19.39 -10.36 -17.50
C ARG A 71 20.73 -9.67 -17.77
N ASP A 72 20.86 -8.40 -17.43
CA ASP A 72 22.00 -7.56 -17.83
C ASP A 72 23.03 -7.31 -16.74
N GLY A 73 22.89 -7.93 -15.56
CA GLY A 73 23.87 -7.86 -14.46
C GLY A 73 24.19 -6.43 -14.01
N HIS A 74 23.18 -5.59 -13.89
CA HIS A 74 23.32 -4.16 -13.57
C HIS A 74 23.69 -3.91 -12.09
N ASP A 75 24.34 -2.78 -11.84
CA ASP A 75 24.60 -2.30 -10.49
C ASP A 75 23.28 -1.95 -9.78
N ARG A 76 23.17 -2.42 -8.54
CA ARG A 76 21.97 -2.16 -7.72
C ARG A 76 22.06 -0.78 -7.10
N PHE A 77 21.13 0.08 -7.42
CA PHE A 77 21.02 1.42 -6.88
C PHE A 77 19.81 1.53 -5.97
N GLU A 78 20.03 1.53 -4.67
CA GLU A 78 18.95 1.42 -3.65
C GLU A 78 18.29 2.77 -3.32
N ILE A 79 18.03 3.60 -4.33
CA ILE A 79 17.38 4.90 -4.14
C ILE A 79 15.96 4.77 -3.58
N GLU A 80 15.30 3.65 -3.83
CA GLU A 80 13.95 3.37 -3.34
C GLU A 80 13.87 3.37 -1.80
N ASN A 81 14.99 3.19 -1.10
CA ASN A 81 15.05 3.32 0.36
C ASN A 81 14.69 4.73 0.82
N PHE A 82 14.90 5.74 -0.02
CA PHE A 82 14.61 7.14 0.26
C PHE A 82 13.34 7.61 -0.43
N ILE A 83 13.16 7.33 -1.72
CA ILE A 83 12.03 7.84 -2.49
C ILE A 83 10.69 7.25 -2.06
N GLN A 84 10.66 6.13 -1.32
CA GLN A 84 9.44 5.61 -0.72
C GLN A 84 8.70 6.62 0.19
N TYR A 85 9.42 7.57 0.75
CA TYR A 85 8.87 8.60 1.63
C TYR A 85 8.45 9.87 0.89
N VAL A 86 8.82 10.03 -0.39
CA VAL A 86 8.54 11.24 -1.17
C VAL A 86 7.05 11.56 -1.24
N PRO A 87 6.12 10.62 -1.53
CA PRO A 87 4.71 10.96 -1.58
C PRO A 87 4.19 11.52 -0.25
N LEU A 88 4.59 10.92 0.88
CA LEU A 88 4.22 11.42 2.21
C LEU A 88 4.85 12.77 2.51
N ALA A 89 6.15 12.92 2.25
CA ALA A 89 6.88 14.16 2.52
C ALA A 89 6.36 15.35 1.69
N THR A 90 5.79 15.08 0.53
CA THR A 90 5.16 16.11 -0.31
C THR A 90 3.99 16.79 0.41
N VAL A 91 3.22 16.08 1.25
CA VAL A 91 2.07 16.64 1.97
C VAL A 91 2.45 17.85 2.85
N PRO A 92 3.38 17.72 3.82
CA PRO A 92 3.79 18.86 4.62
C PRO A 92 4.52 19.94 3.82
N VAL A 93 5.27 19.58 2.77
CA VAL A 93 5.95 20.56 1.91
C VAL A 93 4.93 21.45 1.20
N LEU A 94 3.91 20.89 0.57
CA LEU A 94 2.87 21.67 -0.09
C LEU A 94 2.14 22.59 0.90
N LYS A 95 1.84 22.10 2.11
CA LYS A 95 1.19 22.87 3.16
C LYS A 95 2.07 24.04 3.63
N LEU A 96 3.37 23.85 3.76
CA LEU A 96 4.33 24.92 4.07
C LEU A 96 4.49 25.92 2.92
N CYS A 97 4.30 25.49 1.68
CA CYS A 97 4.28 26.37 0.50
C CYS A 97 2.97 27.17 0.34
N GLY A 98 2.02 27.03 1.28
CA GLY A 98 0.79 27.80 1.29
C GLY A 98 -0.38 27.14 0.55
N LEU A 99 -0.26 25.88 0.10
CA LEU A 99 -1.40 25.12 -0.38
C LEU A 99 -2.18 24.58 0.82
N GLU A 100 -3.47 24.86 0.84
CA GLU A 100 -4.34 24.36 1.92
C GLU A 100 -4.55 22.85 1.76
N SER A 101 -4.25 22.09 2.81
CA SER A 101 -4.57 20.67 2.89
C SER A 101 -5.94 20.49 3.55
N ARG A 102 -6.59 19.38 3.29
CA ARG A 102 -7.91 19.04 3.82
C ARG A 102 -7.96 19.01 5.36
N HIS A 103 -6.87 18.57 5.99
CA HIS A 103 -6.78 18.38 7.42
C HIS A 103 -5.75 19.29 8.10
N SER A 104 -5.93 19.50 9.41
CA SER A 104 -4.98 20.23 10.24
C SER A 104 -3.65 19.48 10.41
N TRP A 105 -2.61 20.16 10.89
CA TRP A 105 -1.31 19.50 11.16
C TRP A 105 -1.41 18.33 12.16
N ARG A 106 -2.27 18.47 13.17
CA ARG A 106 -2.48 17.44 14.19
C ARG A 106 -3.16 16.21 13.59
N ASP A 107 -4.20 16.42 12.79
CA ASP A 107 -4.94 15.36 12.14
C ASP A 107 -4.04 14.62 11.13
N LEU A 108 -3.26 15.35 10.33
CA LEU A 108 -2.28 14.76 9.39
C LEU A 108 -1.26 13.88 10.11
N ALA A 109 -0.71 14.33 11.24
CA ALA A 109 0.22 13.55 12.04
C ALA A 109 -0.44 12.26 12.57
N SER A 110 -1.68 12.35 13.03
CA SER A 110 -2.44 11.21 13.53
C SER A 110 -2.80 10.21 12.42
N LEU A 111 -3.23 10.73 11.25
CA LEU A 111 -3.53 9.91 10.07
C LEU A 111 -2.29 9.17 9.56
N ALA A 112 -1.16 9.88 9.43
CA ALA A 112 0.10 9.30 9.00
C ALA A 112 0.64 8.28 10.01
N GLY A 113 0.59 8.60 11.31
CA GLY A 113 1.00 7.70 12.39
C GLY A 113 0.17 6.43 12.42
N GLY A 114 -1.15 6.55 12.36
CA GLY A 114 -2.05 5.40 12.35
C GLY A 114 -1.91 4.55 11.07
N ALA A 115 -1.78 5.16 9.90
CA ALA A 115 -1.51 4.44 8.65
C ALA A 115 -0.18 3.66 8.72
N THR A 116 0.85 4.26 9.35
CA THR A 116 2.13 3.59 9.59
C THR A 116 1.96 2.36 10.48
N ILE A 117 1.25 2.47 11.59
CA ILE A 117 1.00 1.36 12.52
C ILE A 117 0.23 0.23 11.83
N LEU A 118 -0.83 0.55 11.09
CA LEU A 118 -1.61 -0.44 10.35
C LEU A 118 -0.77 -1.12 9.27
N SER A 119 -0.03 -0.34 8.49
CA SER A 119 0.85 -0.86 7.43
C SER A 119 1.93 -1.77 8.01
N PHE A 120 2.57 -1.37 9.11
CA PHE A 120 3.56 -2.19 9.80
C PHE A 120 2.94 -3.49 10.33
N GLY A 121 1.76 -3.41 10.97
CA GLY A 121 1.03 -4.57 11.47
C GLY A 121 0.69 -5.57 10.35
N PHE A 122 0.13 -5.10 9.24
CA PHE A 122 -0.12 -5.94 8.07
C PHE A 122 1.18 -6.55 7.53
N SER A 123 2.23 -5.73 7.37
CA SER A 123 3.52 -6.21 6.86
C SER A 123 4.08 -7.34 7.72
N GLN A 124 4.19 -7.14 9.03
CA GLN A 124 4.77 -8.15 9.92
C GLN A 124 3.88 -9.40 10.04
N GLY A 125 2.55 -9.20 10.15
CA GLY A 125 1.60 -10.31 10.22
C GLY A 125 1.68 -11.22 9.00
N PHE A 126 1.66 -10.64 7.80
CA PHE A 126 1.72 -11.43 6.56
C PHE A 126 3.10 -12.05 6.31
N LYS A 127 4.20 -11.37 6.63
CA LYS A 127 5.56 -11.95 6.58
C LYS A 127 5.68 -13.19 7.46
N TYR A 128 5.13 -13.11 8.66
CA TYR A 128 5.12 -14.25 9.60
C TYR A 128 4.27 -15.42 9.09
N LEU A 129 3.12 -15.13 8.44
CA LEU A 129 2.19 -16.14 7.95
C LEU A 129 2.68 -16.81 6.67
N THR A 130 3.22 -16.05 5.72
CA THR A 130 3.60 -16.57 4.40
C THR A 130 4.98 -17.20 4.40
N LYS A 131 5.94 -16.58 5.10
CA LYS A 131 7.36 -16.96 5.07
C LYS A 131 7.88 -17.12 3.63
N GLU A 132 7.45 -16.20 2.77
CA GLU A 132 7.87 -16.20 1.36
C GLU A 132 9.35 -15.88 1.26
N GLU A 133 10.09 -16.70 0.51
CA GLU A 133 11.49 -16.47 0.25
C GLU A 133 11.70 -15.33 -0.74
N ARG A 134 12.73 -14.52 -0.52
CA ARG A 134 13.08 -13.43 -1.44
C ARG A 134 13.73 -13.95 -2.72
N PRO A 135 13.65 -13.20 -3.84
CA PRO A 135 14.24 -13.61 -5.11
C PRO A 135 15.75 -13.93 -5.02
N TYR A 136 16.50 -13.19 -4.18
CA TYR A 136 17.94 -13.42 -4.00
C TYR A 136 18.29 -14.58 -3.07
N GLY A 137 17.29 -15.25 -2.50
CA GLY A 137 17.44 -16.45 -1.67
C GLY A 137 17.82 -16.21 -0.20
N GLY A 138 17.57 -17.22 0.64
CA GLY A 138 18.03 -17.28 2.03
C GLY A 138 17.28 -16.42 3.05
N VAL A 139 16.33 -15.57 2.64
CA VAL A 139 15.57 -14.68 3.53
C VAL A 139 14.06 -14.85 3.31
N PHE A 140 13.35 -15.25 4.36
CA PHE A 140 11.94 -15.68 4.34
C PHE A 140 10.98 -14.60 4.85
N ASN A 141 11.05 -13.38 4.30
CA ASN A 141 10.21 -12.24 4.68
C ASN A 141 9.84 -11.37 3.47
N SER A 142 9.66 -11.97 2.28
CA SER A 142 9.40 -11.23 1.06
C SER A 142 8.02 -10.59 1.04
N PHE A 143 6.97 -11.37 1.30
CA PHE A 143 5.59 -10.93 1.13
C PHE A 143 4.97 -10.32 2.40
N PRO A 144 4.30 -9.17 2.29
CA PRO A 144 4.32 -8.19 1.20
C PRO A 144 5.51 -7.22 1.27
N SER A 145 5.73 -6.43 0.19
CA SER A 145 6.80 -5.45 0.14
C SER A 145 6.53 -4.24 1.03
N GLY A 146 7.34 -4.06 2.08
CA GLY A 146 7.20 -2.94 3.02
C GLY A 146 7.48 -1.57 2.39
N HIS A 147 8.49 -1.45 1.51
CA HIS A 147 8.79 -0.20 0.80
C HIS A 147 7.64 0.24 -0.10
N THR A 148 7.06 -0.72 -0.83
CA THR A 148 5.88 -0.46 -1.66
C THR A 148 4.69 -0.03 -0.80
N MET A 149 4.45 -0.70 0.33
CA MET A 149 3.39 -0.30 1.27
C MET A 149 3.59 1.15 1.72
N THR A 150 4.81 1.51 2.15
CA THR A 150 5.14 2.87 2.59
C THR A 150 4.86 3.91 1.50
N ALA A 151 5.33 3.66 0.28
CA ALA A 151 5.12 4.59 -0.82
C ALA A 151 3.62 4.76 -1.17
N PHE A 152 2.85 3.66 -1.20
CA PHE A 152 1.45 3.71 -1.56
C PHE A 152 0.54 4.29 -0.47
N TRP A 153 0.79 4.05 0.83
CA TRP A 153 0.00 4.75 1.84
C TRP A 153 0.32 6.25 1.89
N GLY A 154 1.58 6.65 1.63
CA GLY A 154 1.94 8.06 1.47
C GLY A 154 1.27 8.72 0.26
N ALA A 155 1.21 8.00 -0.88
CA ALA A 155 0.52 8.46 -2.09
C ALA A 155 -1.01 8.58 -1.88
N GLU A 156 -1.61 7.67 -1.13
CA GLU A 156 -3.05 7.74 -0.81
C GLU A 156 -3.36 8.92 0.12
N ILE A 157 -2.51 9.21 1.11
CA ILE A 157 -2.66 10.41 1.93
C ILE A 157 -2.53 11.67 1.06
N LEU A 158 -1.49 11.74 0.21
CA LEU A 158 -1.30 12.87 -0.71
C LEU A 158 -2.51 13.10 -1.62
N ARG A 159 -3.07 12.02 -2.17
CA ARG A 159 -4.30 12.07 -2.97
C ARG A 159 -5.50 12.61 -2.18
N ARG A 160 -5.67 12.18 -0.94
CA ARG A 160 -6.81 12.60 -0.10
C ARG A 160 -6.71 14.03 0.34
N GLU A 161 -5.48 14.52 0.57
CA GLU A 161 -5.27 15.91 1.02
C GLU A 161 -5.34 16.93 -0.12
N TYR A 162 -4.90 16.55 -1.32
CA TYR A 162 -4.74 17.50 -2.43
C TYR A 162 -5.36 17.06 -3.75
N GLY A 163 -5.77 15.80 -3.88
CA GLY A 163 -6.14 15.22 -5.19
C GLY A 163 -7.45 15.76 -5.78
N GLU A 164 -8.35 16.32 -4.98
CA GLU A 164 -9.57 16.93 -5.47
C GLU A 164 -9.28 18.26 -6.20
N GLU A 165 -8.43 19.11 -5.63
CA GLU A 165 -8.05 20.38 -6.26
C GLU A 165 -6.91 20.22 -7.27
N TYR A 166 -5.98 19.31 -7.00
CA TYR A 166 -4.76 19.12 -7.79
C TYR A 166 -4.58 17.66 -8.22
N PRO A 167 -5.41 17.14 -9.13
CA PRO A 167 -5.37 15.72 -9.53
C PRO A 167 -4.02 15.27 -10.09
N GLY A 168 -3.27 16.18 -10.71
CA GLY A 168 -1.91 15.91 -11.19
C GLY A 168 -0.93 15.55 -10.07
N ILE A 169 -1.08 16.14 -8.88
CA ILE A 169 -0.24 15.81 -7.70
C ILE A 169 -0.54 14.40 -7.22
N ALA A 170 -1.82 14.00 -7.19
CA ALA A 170 -2.20 12.63 -6.83
C ALA A 170 -1.63 11.59 -7.80
N VAL A 171 -1.74 11.86 -9.11
CA VAL A 171 -1.16 10.99 -10.15
C VAL A 171 0.36 10.89 -10.00
N ALA A 172 1.05 12.02 -9.78
CA ALA A 172 2.50 12.02 -9.55
C ALA A 172 2.90 11.19 -8.31
N GLY A 173 2.15 11.33 -7.20
CA GLY A 173 2.38 10.54 -5.99
C GLY A 173 2.28 9.04 -6.23
N TYR A 174 1.25 8.60 -6.94
CA TYR A 174 1.09 7.18 -7.31
C TYR A 174 2.13 6.70 -8.33
N ALA A 175 2.56 7.56 -9.26
CA ALA A 175 3.64 7.23 -10.19
C ALA A 175 4.97 6.98 -9.46
N VAL A 176 5.30 7.83 -8.47
CA VAL A 176 6.47 7.63 -7.60
C VAL A 176 6.33 6.31 -6.82
N ALA A 177 5.17 6.03 -6.23
CA ALA A 177 4.93 4.80 -5.48
C ALA A 177 5.07 3.55 -6.36
N ALA A 178 4.54 3.58 -7.59
CA ALA A 178 4.72 2.50 -8.56
C ALA A 178 6.20 2.34 -8.96
N GLY A 179 6.92 3.44 -9.17
CA GLY A 179 8.35 3.44 -9.41
C GLY A 179 9.16 2.76 -8.29
N VAL A 180 8.82 3.03 -7.02
CA VAL A 180 9.39 2.31 -5.87
C VAL A 180 9.17 0.82 -6.01
N GLY A 181 7.94 0.38 -6.30
CA GLY A 181 7.63 -1.03 -6.51
C GLY A 181 8.47 -1.66 -7.63
N CYS A 182 8.55 -0.99 -8.79
CA CYS A 182 9.38 -1.44 -9.91
C CYS A 182 10.85 -1.57 -9.54
N LEU A 183 11.41 -0.60 -8.80
CA LEU A 183 12.80 -0.65 -8.34
C LEU A 183 13.04 -1.81 -7.35
N ARG A 184 12.06 -2.18 -6.52
CA ARG A 184 12.20 -3.35 -5.64
C ARG A 184 12.32 -4.66 -6.42
N VAL A 185 11.58 -4.80 -7.53
CA VAL A 185 11.72 -5.95 -8.44
C VAL A 185 13.05 -5.87 -9.19
N TYR A 186 13.37 -4.71 -9.77
CA TYR A 186 14.60 -4.48 -10.52
C TYR A 186 15.86 -4.77 -9.67
N ASN A 187 15.86 -4.37 -8.42
CA ASN A 187 16.94 -4.63 -7.46
C ASN A 187 16.91 -6.06 -6.88
N ASN A 188 16.06 -6.95 -7.39
CA ASN A 188 15.91 -8.33 -6.92
C ASN A 188 15.58 -8.47 -5.43
N ARG A 189 14.87 -7.48 -4.85
CA ARG A 189 14.54 -7.43 -3.42
C ARG A 189 13.18 -8.07 -3.11
N HIS A 190 12.26 -8.06 -4.09
CA HIS A 190 10.90 -8.53 -3.95
C HIS A 190 10.37 -9.10 -5.26
N TRP A 191 9.42 -10.03 -5.17
CA TRP A 191 8.66 -10.54 -6.29
C TRP A 191 7.60 -9.53 -6.76
N ALA A 192 7.16 -9.65 -8.02
CA ALA A 192 6.07 -8.80 -8.53
C ALA A 192 4.78 -8.94 -7.71
N ALA A 193 4.47 -10.14 -7.23
CA ALA A 193 3.35 -10.41 -6.34
C ALA A 193 3.42 -9.64 -5.01
N ASP A 194 4.63 -9.47 -4.45
CA ASP A 194 4.85 -8.70 -3.21
C ASP A 194 4.51 -7.22 -3.40
N ILE A 195 4.80 -6.71 -4.62
CA ILE A 195 4.52 -5.32 -4.99
C ILE A 195 3.00 -5.09 -5.10
N LEU A 196 2.27 -5.99 -5.76
CA LEU A 196 0.82 -5.90 -5.88
C LEU A 196 0.16 -5.88 -4.50
N ALA A 197 0.49 -6.84 -3.65
CA ALA A 197 -0.05 -6.89 -2.29
C ALA A 197 0.40 -5.68 -1.46
N GLY A 198 1.67 -5.26 -1.59
CA GLY A 198 2.20 -4.09 -0.90
C GLY A 198 1.44 -2.81 -1.26
N ALA A 199 1.17 -2.57 -2.55
CA ALA A 199 0.37 -1.45 -3.01
C ALA A 199 -1.05 -1.48 -2.41
N GLY A 200 -1.71 -2.64 -2.44
CA GLY A 200 -3.04 -2.81 -1.88
C GLY A 200 -3.07 -2.56 -0.37
N PHE A 201 -2.17 -3.16 0.41
CA PHE A 201 -2.09 -2.93 1.86
C PHE A 201 -1.76 -1.48 2.20
N GLY A 202 -0.89 -0.82 1.43
CA GLY A 202 -0.56 0.60 1.62
C GLY A 202 -1.79 1.49 1.47
N ILE A 203 -2.50 1.38 0.34
CA ILE A 203 -3.74 2.12 0.08
C ILE A 203 -4.79 1.84 1.16
N LEU A 204 -4.99 0.57 1.50
CA LEU A 204 -5.98 0.15 2.50
C LEU A 204 -5.65 0.72 3.88
N SER A 205 -4.38 0.72 4.30
CA SER A 205 -3.96 1.27 5.60
C SER A 205 -4.30 2.76 5.72
N ALA A 206 -3.99 3.56 4.71
CA ALA A 206 -4.37 4.96 4.68
C ALA A 206 -5.90 5.13 4.66
N SER A 207 -6.60 4.40 3.78
CA SER A 207 -8.06 4.48 3.65
C SER A 207 -8.78 4.16 4.96
N LEU A 208 -8.33 3.14 5.68
CA LEU A 208 -8.88 2.77 6.98
C LEU A 208 -8.65 3.85 8.03
N MET A 209 -7.47 4.51 8.03
CA MET A 209 -7.23 5.61 8.97
C MET A 209 -8.12 6.81 8.72
N TYR A 210 -8.35 7.20 7.47
CA TYR A 210 -9.29 8.28 7.15
C TYR A 210 -10.72 7.93 7.57
N TRP A 211 -11.12 6.68 7.45
CA TRP A 211 -12.43 6.19 7.90
C TRP A 211 -12.54 6.14 9.42
N LEU A 212 -11.47 5.74 10.14
CA LEU A 212 -11.43 5.64 11.59
C LEU A 212 -11.28 7.00 12.29
N ALA A 213 -10.68 7.99 11.64
CA ALA A 213 -10.34 9.29 12.23
C ALA A 213 -11.50 9.96 13.00
N PRO A 214 -12.75 10.00 12.50
CA PRO A 214 -13.87 10.60 13.24
C PRO A 214 -14.18 9.90 14.56
N TYR A 215 -13.86 8.61 14.68
CA TYR A 215 -14.13 7.82 15.87
C TYR A 215 -13.00 7.89 16.91
N LEU A 216 -11.79 8.26 16.47
CA LEU A 216 -10.61 8.30 17.33
C LEU A 216 -10.45 9.64 18.07
N ARG A 217 -11.27 10.67 17.74
CA ARG A 217 -11.29 12.02 18.38
C ARG A 217 -9.90 12.50 18.76
N PHE A 218 -9.14 12.94 17.78
CA PHE A 218 -7.86 13.60 18.02
C PHE A 218 -8.02 15.12 18.14
#